data_0ccf9f27276bb88cd1a98ad08a7de49b
#
_entry.id   0ccf9f27276bb88cd1a98ad08a7de49b
#
_cell.length_a   1.000
_cell.length_b   1.000
_cell.length_c   1.000
_cell.angle_alpha   90.00
_cell.angle_beta   90.00
_cell.angle_gamma   90.00
#
_symmetry.space_group_name_H-M   'P 1'
#
loop_
_entity.id
_entity.type
_entity.pdbx_description
1 polymer ?
#
loop_
_entity_poly.entity_id
_entity_poly.type
_entity_poly.pdbx_seq_one_letter_code
_entity_poly.pdbx_strand_id
1 'polypeptide(L)'
;MSVRGAPQGQQVCFYCFFSVALHHILLLKFLIMSVEGKQRVITTHKLLEMKVKGEKIAMLTAYDYTFAGIVDEAGIDIILVGDSAANVMAGHETTLPITIDQMIYHAQSVMRAVKNPLVVCDMPFGTYQGNPKEAVRSAIRIMKESEVDAVKLEGGSEIMESVERILSTGIPVMGHLGLTPQSIHKFGTYAVRAKEEAEANKLIEDAIALEKAGCFAIVLEKIPAALAKRVSEALKIPTIGIGAGPHCDGQVLVMHDMLGLNNSFSPRFLRRYANLHEESLNAIRNYVADVKSCDFPSEKEAY
;
A
#
# COMPACT_ATOMS: atom_id res chain seq x y z
N MET A 1 -24.34 48.00 74.37
CA MET A 1 -25.11 46.84 73.96
C MET A 1 -24.41 46.25 72.68
N SER A 2 -24.03 45.08 72.82
CA SER A 2 -23.17 44.29 71.84
C SER A 2 -24.00 43.85 70.61
N VAL A 3 -23.41 43.96 69.43
CA VAL A 3 -23.81 43.13 68.25
C VAL A 3 -22.54 42.53 67.69
N ARG A 4 -22.53 41.22 67.74
CA ARG A 4 -21.40 40.34 67.31
C ARG A 4 -21.33 40.24 65.83
N GLY A 5 -20.11 40.18 65.31
CA GLY A 5 -19.80 39.92 63.89
C GLY A 5 -20.08 38.49 63.49
N ALA A 6 -20.46 38.24 62.25
CA ALA A 6 -20.57 36.97 61.60
C ALA A 6 -19.21 36.60 60.92
N PRO A 7 -18.82 35.31 60.78
CA PRO A 7 -17.52 34.91 60.30
C PRO A 7 -17.43 34.92 58.79
N GLN A 8 -16.43 35.63 58.24
CA GLN A 8 -15.95 35.49 56.88
C GLN A 8 -15.08 34.18 56.85
N GLY A 9 -15.53 33.21 56.11
CA GLY A 9 -14.68 32.02 55.88
C GLY A 9 -15.42 30.87 55.27
N GLN A 10 -15.78 30.94 54.00
CA GLN A 10 -16.16 29.75 53.19
C GLN A 10 -16.31 30.01 51.66
N GLN A 11 -15.69 31.02 51.05
CA GLN A 11 -15.78 31.26 49.60
C GLN A 11 -14.55 30.89 48.77
N VAL A 12 -13.50 30.34 49.34
CA VAL A 12 -12.23 30.09 48.64
C VAL A 12 -12.12 28.67 48.06
N CYS A 13 -13.02 27.73 48.40
CA CYS A 13 -12.83 26.32 48.07
C CYS A 13 -13.48 25.88 46.72
N PHE A 14 -14.44 26.61 46.16
CA PHE A 14 -15.14 26.20 44.93
C PHE A 14 -14.37 26.50 43.65
N TYR A 15 -13.60 27.58 43.56
CA TYR A 15 -12.81 27.93 42.35
C TYR A 15 -11.57 27.06 42.17
N CYS A 16 -10.93 26.59 43.22
CA CYS A 16 -9.78 25.67 43.13
C CYS A 16 -10.18 24.28 42.65
N PHE A 17 -11.34 23.75 43.10
CA PHE A 17 -11.78 22.43 42.62
C PHE A 17 -12.18 22.40 41.15
N PHE A 18 -12.80 23.46 40.64
CA PHE A 18 -13.16 23.56 39.21
C PHE A 18 -11.92 23.72 38.30
N SER A 19 -10.90 24.46 38.74
CA SER A 19 -9.66 24.65 37.97
C SER A 19 -8.85 23.36 37.86
N VAL A 20 -8.76 22.57 38.94
CA VAL A 20 -8.03 21.29 38.96
C VAL A 20 -8.75 20.23 38.13
N ALA A 21 -10.10 20.15 38.21
CA ALA A 21 -10.90 19.22 37.42
C ALA A 21 -10.79 19.55 35.90
N LEU A 22 -10.84 20.84 35.53
CA LEU A 22 -10.71 21.28 34.13
C LEU A 22 -9.31 21.00 33.59
N HIS A 23 -8.28 21.16 34.42
CA HIS A 23 -6.89 20.85 34.05
C HIS A 23 -6.66 19.34 33.86
N HIS A 24 -7.28 18.49 34.70
CA HIS A 24 -7.23 17.04 34.55
C HIS A 24 -8.01 16.57 33.29
N ILE A 25 -9.15 17.17 32.98
CA ILE A 25 -9.93 16.85 31.78
C ILE A 25 -9.17 17.28 30.50
N LEU A 26 -8.50 18.44 30.53
CA LEU A 26 -7.64 18.91 29.44
C LEU A 26 -6.40 18.02 29.26
N LEU A 27 -5.75 17.63 30.35
CA LEU A 27 -4.62 16.68 30.33
C LEU A 27 -5.03 15.29 29.84
N LEU A 28 -6.20 14.76 30.27
CA LEU A 28 -6.73 13.50 29.73
C LEU A 28 -7.07 13.60 28.23
N LYS A 29 -7.69 14.71 27.78
CA LYS A 29 -7.91 14.95 26.35
C LYS A 29 -6.61 15.07 25.58
N PHE A 30 -5.59 15.73 26.13
CA PHE A 30 -4.26 15.83 25.51
C PHE A 30 -3.53 14.48 25.45
N LEU A 31 -3.64 13.65 26.53
CA LEU A 31 -3.10 12.29 26.55
C LEU A 31 -3.84 11.37 25.57
N ILE A 32 -5.16 11.46 25.46
CA ILE A 32 -5.94 10.69 24.51
C ILE A 32 -5.61 11.13 23.05
N MET A 33 -5.49 12.45 22.79
CA MET A 33 -5.10 12.96 21.48
C MET A 33 -3.63 12.64 21.10
N SER A 34 -2.74 12.38 22.05
CA SER A 34 -1.35 12.00 21.76
C SER A 34 -1.16 10.52 21.46
N VAL A 35 -2.18 9.69 21.70
CA VAL A 35 -2.18 8.24 21.41
C VAL A 35 -2.99 7.91 20.14
N GLU A 36 -3.88 8.81 19.69
CA GLU A 36 -4.51 8.68 18.37
C GLU A 36 -3.53 9.16 17.28
N GLY A 37 -2.56 8.31 16.94
CA GLY A 37 -1.92 8.39 15.63
C GLY A 37 -3.00 8.42 14.55
N LYS A 38 -2.76 9.07 13.40
CA LYS A 38 -3.68 9.11 12.26
C LYS A 38 -4.19 7.69 11.96
N GLN A 39 -5.38 7.35 12.45
CA GLN A 39 -5.97 6.05 12.20
C GLN A 39 -6.38 6.00 10.73
N ARG A 40 -5.82 5.07 9.99
CA ARG A 40 -6.24 4.80 8.61
C ARG A 40 -7.71 4.39 8.61
N VAL A 41 -8.45 4.85 7.60
CA VAL A 41 -9.85 4.43 7.39
C VAL A 41 -9.89 2.97 6.97
N ILE A 42 -8.96 2.56 6.09
CA ILE A 42 -8.81 1.16 5.65
C ILE A 42 -7.68 0.50 6.45
N THR A 43 -8.02 -0.60 7.12
CA THR A 43 -7.11 -1.44 7.90
C THR A 43 -7.15 -2.88 7.37
N THR A 44 -6.21 -3.73 7.79
CA THR A 44 -6.23 -5.17 7.45
C THR A 44 -7.53 -5.85 7.89
N HIS A 45 -8.10 -5.44 9.03
CA HIS A 45 -9.39 -5.92 9.51
C HIS A 45 -10.54 -5.47 8.60
N LYS A 46 -10.52 -4.21 8.14
CA LYS A 46 -11.54 -3.70 7.22
C LYS A 46 -11.56 -4.47 5.90
N LEU A 47 -10.40 -4.84 5.37
CA LEU A 47 -10.31 -5.66 4.15
C LEU A 47 -10.95 -7.05 4.34
N LEU A 48 -10.77 -7.65 5.52
CA LEU A 48 -11.43 -8.91 5.85
C LEU A 48 -12.96 -8.76 5.92
N GLU A 49 -13.45 -7.67 6.52
CA GLU A 49 -14.89 -7.36 6.52
C GLU A 49 -15.45 -7.19 5.10
N MET A 50 -14.71 -6.51 4.21
CA MET A 50 -15.11 -6.33 2.81
C MET A 50 -15.27 -7.69 2.11
N LYS A 51 -14.31 -8.60 2.28
CA LYS A 51 -14.44 -9.98 1.75
C LYS A 51 -15.67 -10.67 2.28
N VAL A 52 -15.90 -10.65 3.59
CA VAL A 52 -17.08 -11.30 4.21
C VAL A 52 -18.39 -10.74 3.67
N LYS A 53 -18.45 -9.45 3.36
CA LYS A 53 -19.62 -8.78 2.78
C LYS A 53 -19.72 -8.93 1.26
N GLY A 54 -18.71 -9.48 0.59
CA GLY A 54 -18.64 -9.53 -0.86
C GLY A 54 -18.35 -8.20 -1.53
N GLU A 55 -17.88 -7.20 -0.77
CA GLU A 55 -17.43 -5.89 -1.27
C GLU A 55 -16.08 -6.06 -1.95
N LYS A 56 -15.91 -5.51 -3.16
CA LYS A 56 -14.66 -5.62 -3.91
C LYS A 56 -13.63 -4.61 -3.43
N ILE A 57 -12.38 -5.06 -3.36
CA ILE A 57 -11.23 -4.27 -2.92
C ILE A 57 -10.52 -3.71 -4.15
N ALA A 58 -10.41 -2.39 -4.23
CA ALA A 58 -9.66 -1.71 -5.26
C ALA A 58 -8.24 -1.40 -4.77
N MET A 59 -7.23 -1.89 -5.48
CA MET A 59 -5.82 -1.66 -5.18
C MET A 59 -5.11 -1.06 -6.39
N LEU A 60 -4.22 -0.10 -6.18
CA LEU A 60 -3.45 0.54 -7.23
C LEU A 60 -2.04 0.85 -6.75
N THR A 61 -1.05 0.81 -7.65
CA THR A 61 0.29 1.26 -7.27
C THR A 61 0.39 2.77 -7.24
N ALA A 62 1.25 3.31 -6.36
CA ALA A 62 1.70 4.70 -6.41
C ALA A 62 3.14 4.78 -5.89
N TYR A 63 3.90 5.80 -6.35
CA TYR A 63 5.34 5.88 -6.08
C TYR A 63 5.81 7.28 -5.68
N ASP A 64 4.96 8.30 -5.77
CA ASP A 64 5.26 9.68 -5.46
C ASP A 64 4.11 10.38 -4.74
N TYR A 65 4.40 11.58 -4.23
CA TYR A 65 3.47 12.38 -3.46
C TYR A 65 2.23 12.82 -4.25
N THR A 66 2.43 13.28 -5.50
CA THR A 66 1.36 13.91 -6.29
C THR A 66 0.32 12.87 -6.72
N PHE A 67 0.78 11.77 -7.33
CA PHE A 67 -0.13 10.70 -7.74
C PHE A 67 -0.76 9.97 -6.56
N ALA A 68 -0.03 9.77 -5.45
CA ALA A 68 -0.60 9.16 -4.26
C ALA A 68 -1.77 9.98 -3.69
N GLY A 69 -1.67 11.32 -3.70
CA GLY A 69 -2.77 12.21 -3.31
C GLY A 69 -4.00 12.06 -4.21
N ILE A 70 -3.80 11.99 -5.53
CA ILE A 70 -4.90 11.76 -6.50
C ILE A 70 -5.56 10.40 -6.27
N VAL A 71 -4.76 9.37 -6.01
CA VAL A 71 -5.24 8.00 -5.78
C VAL A 71 -6.04 7.91 -4.47
N ASP A 72 -5.60 8.60 -3.39
CA ASP A 72 -6.35 8.69 -2.13
C ASP A 72 -7.68 9.44 -2.33
N GLU A 73 -7.66 10.58 -3.03
CA GLU A 73 -8.87 11.37 -3.34
C GLU A 73 -9.88 10.57 -4.19
N ALA A 74 -9.38 9.68 -5.05
CA ALA A 74 -10.22 8.79 -5.84
C ALA A 74 -10.90 7.67 -5.03
N GLY A 75 -10.56 7.50 -3.74
CA GLY A 75 -11.20 6.54 -2.84
C GLY A 75 -10.70 5.10 -2.99
N ILE A 76 -9.42 4.92 -3.31
CA ILE A 76 -8.79 3.59 -3.37
C ILE A 76 -8.73 2.95 -1.97
N ASP A 77 -8.85 1.63 -1.88
CA ASP A 77 -8.78 0.91 -0.60
C ASP A 77 -7.33 0.60 -0.21
N ILE A 78 -6.49 0.22 -1.17
CA ILE A 78 -5.08 -0.12 -0.93
C ILE A 78 -4.19 0.61 -1.93
N ILE A 79 -3.11 1.22 -1.44
CA ILE A 79 -2.00 1.66 -2.27
C ILE A 79 -0.84 0.68 -2.10
N LEU A 80 -0.30 0.22 -3.23
CA LEU A 80 0.93 -0.56 -3.29
C LEU A 80 2.10 0.33 -3.70
N VAL A 81 3.08 0.48 -2.82
CA VAL A 81 4.40 0.94 -3.22
C VAL A 81 5.14 -0.28 -3.75
N GLY A 82 4.95 -0.55 -5.05
CA GLY A 82 5.42 -1.76 -5.70
C GLY A 82 6.89 -1.67 -6.14
N ASP A 83 7.61 -2.79 -6.15
CA ASP A 83 8.95 -2.89 -6.75
C ASP A 83 8.93 -2.68 -8.27
N SER A 84 7.74 -2.70 -8.89
CA SER A 84 7.49 -2.21 -10.25
C SER A 84 7.92 -0.75 -10.48
N ALA A 85 8.21 0.02 -9.41
CA ALA A 85 8.93 1.29 -9.49
C ALA A 85 10.25 1.16 -10.26
N ALA A 86 10.95 0.03 -10.16
CA ALA A 86 12.13 -0.26 -10.97
C ALA A 86 11.87 -0.10 -12.47
N ASN A 87 10.72 -0.58 -12.94
CA ASN A 87 10.35 -0.50 -14.35
C ASN A 87 9.81 0.90 -14.73
N VAL A 88 8.77 1.38 -14.04
CA VAL A 88 7.99 2.55 -14.47
C VAL A 88 8.57 3.89 -14.02
N MET A 89 9.40 3.90 -12.97
CA MET A 89 10.06 5.11 -12.45
C MET A 89 11.55 5.16 -12.81
N ALA A 90 12.27 4.03 -12.73
CA ALA A 90 13.71 3.97 -12.96
C ALA A 90 14.11 3.43 -14.34
N GLY A 91 13.17 2.85 -15.13
CA GLY A 91 13.41 2.37 -16.49
C GLY A 91 14.19 1.06 -16.57
N HIS A 92 14.25 0.27 -15.50
CA HIS A 92 14.87 -1.05 -15.52
C HIS A 92 13.97 -2.08 -16.24
N GLU A 93 14.59 -3.10 -16.83
CA GLU A 93 13.87 -4.18 -17.53
C GLU A 93 13.13 -5.13 -16.56
N THR A 94 13.63 -5.26 -15.33
CA THR A 94 13.07 -6.12 -14.27
C THR A 94 12.92 -5.35 -12.95
N THR A 95 12.20 -5.94 -11.98
CA THR A 95 12.08 -5.35 -10.63
C THR A 95 13.31 -5.60 -9.75
N LEU A 96 14.24 -6.47 -10.18
CA LEU A 96 15.37 -6.92 -9.35
C LEU A 96 16.36 -5.83 -8.92
N PRO A 97 16.65 -4.79 -9.72
CA PRO A 97 17.67 -3.80 -9.37
C PRO A 97 17.25 -2.81 -8.27
N ILE A 98 15.94 -2.67 -7.98
CA ILE A 98 15.50 -1.68 -7.01
C ILE A 98 16.00 -2.02 -5.60
N THR A 99 16.53 -1.02 -4.91
CA THR A 99 17.09 -1.18 -3.56
C THR A 99 16.05 -0.88 -2.49
N ILE A 100 16.31 -1.36 -1.26
CA ILE A 100 15.47 -1.05 -0.11
C ILE A 100 15.41 0.46 0.18
N ASP A 101 16.49 1.20 -0.04
CA ASP A 101 16.54 2.65 0.16
C ASP A 101 15.65 3.39 -0.85
N GLN A 102 15.62 2.93 -2.10
CA GLN A 102 14.70 3.46 -3.11
C GLN A 102 13.25 3.16 -2.76
N MET A 103 12.94 1.94 -2.31
CA MET A 103 11.60 1.57 -1.88
C MET A 103 11.15 2.44 -0.69
N ILE A 104 12.01 2.66 0.30
CA ILE A 104 11.74 3.55 1.44
C ILE A 104 11.49 4.98 0.96
N TYR A 105 12.28 5.51 0.01
CA TYR A 105 12.07 6.84 -0.56
C TYR A 105 10.69 6.99 -1.20
N HIS A 106 10.28 6.03 -2.05
CA HIS A 106 8.96 6.01 -2.66
C HIS A 106 7.85 5.91 -1.61
N ALA A 107 8.01 4.99 -0.66
CA ALA A 107 7.06 4.79 0.42
C ALA A 107 6.86 6.04 1.28
N GLN A 108 7.93 6.74 1.67
CA GLN A 108 7.88 8.02 2.38
C GLN A 108 7.11 9.09 1.58
N SER A 109 7.32 9.13 0.26
CA SER A 109 6.65 10.09 -0.61
C SER A 109 5.14 9.84 -0.66
N VAL A 110 4.72 8.59 -0.78
CA VAL A 110 3.33 8.16 -0.73
C VAL A 110 2.70 8.46 0.63
N MET A 111 3.37 8.08 1.73
CA MET A 111 2.84 8.22 3.09
C MET A 111 2.58 9.68 3.49
N ARG A 112 3.35 10.63 2.96
CA ARG A 112 3.11 12.07 3.18
C ARG A 112 1.83 12.58 2.50
N ALA A 113 1.38 11.92 1.42
CA ALA A 113 0.24 12.36 0.63
C ALA A 113 -1.09 11.80 1.12
N VAL A 114 -1.11 10.58 1.69
CA VAL A 114 -2.32 9.78 1.86
C VAL A 114 -2.83 9.77 3.31
N LYS A 115 -4.17 9.59 3.45
CA LYS A 115 -4.85 9.58 4.75
C LYS A 115 -5.74 8.35 4.95
N ASN A 116 -6.37 7.85 3.90
CA ASN A 116 -7.44 6.87 3.99
C ASN A 116 -7.03 5.43 3.65
N PRO A 117 -6.31 5.15 2.55
CA PRO A 117 -6.02 3.79 2.12
C PRO A 117 -5.00 3.10 3.01
N LEU A 118 -5.08 1.77 3.06
CA LEU A 118 -3.99 0.94 3.58
C LEU A 118 -2.79 1.03 2.63
N VAL A 119 -1.60 1.33 3.14
CA VAL A 119 -0.38 1.39 2.32
C VAL A 119 0.49 0.17 2.56
N VAL A 120 0.75 -0.57 1.49
CA VAL A 120 1.61 -1.77 1.48
C VAL A 120 2.87 -1.46 0.69
N CYS A 121 4.05 -1.81 1.22
CA CYS A 121 5.33 -1.66 0.52
C CYS A 121 5.91 -3.03 0.17
N ASP A 122 6.37 -3.19 -1.07
CA ASP A 122 7.10 -4.39 -1.47
C ASP A 122 8.46 -4.45 -0.79
N MET A 123 8.80 -5.63 -0.29
CA MET A 123 10.18 -5.94 0.07
C MET A 123 10.95 -6.29 -1.21
N PRO A 124 12.00 -5.52 -1.58
CA PRO A 124 12.72 -5.75 -2.82
C PRO A 124 13.52 -7.05 -2.79
N PHE A 125 13.80 -7.58 -3.98
CA PHE A 125 14.58 -8.79 -4.15
C PHE A 125 15.91 -8.77 -3.37
N GLY A 126 16.26 -9.89 -2.75
CA GLY A 126 17.47 -10.05 -1.94
C GLY A 126 17.33 -9.65 -0.47
N THR A 127 16.20 -9.05 -0.07
CA THR A 127 16.01 -8.58 1.31
C THR A 127 15.35 -9.59 2.24
N TYR A 128 14.79 -10.69 1.70
CA TYR A 128 14.04 -11.67 2.51
C TYR A 128 14.23 -13.14 2.07
N GLN A 129 14.77 -13.40 0.86
CA GLN A 129 14.86 -14.76 0.33
C GLN A 129 15.97 -15.60 0.98
N GLY A 130 17.07 -14.97 1.39
CA GLY A 130 18.28 -15.68 1.80
C GLY A 130 18.37 -15.94 3.30
N ASN A 131 17.83 -15.07 4.13
CA ASN A 131 18.01 -15.13 5.58
C ASN A 131 16.83 -14.48 6.34
N PRO A 132 16.09 -15.24 7.17
CA PRO A 132 14.94 -14.72 7.92
C PRO A 132 15.28 -13.58 8.90
N LYS A 133 16.51 -13.52 9.45
CA LYS A 133 16.92 -12.40 10.29
C LYS A 133 17.10 -11.11 9.50
N GLU A 134 17.66 -11.21 8.30
CA GLU A 134 17.77 -10.06 7.39
C GLU A 134 16.39 -9.64 6.87
N ALA A 135 15.48 -10.58 6.63
CA ALA A 135 14.09 -10.30 6.28
C ALA A 135 13.41 -9.43 7.35
N VAL A 136 13.53 -9.81 8.62
CA VAL A 136 13.01 -9.02 9.75
C VAL A 136 13.64 -7.62 9.81
N ARG A 137 14.97 -7.51 9.67
CA ARG A 137 15.65 -6.21 9.68
C ARG A 137 15.18 -5.30 8.56
N SER A 138 15.03 -5.86 7.35
CA SER A 138 14.55 -5.14 6.17
C SER A 138 13.10 -4.68 6.35
N ALA A 139 12.23 -5.55 6.85
CA ALA A 139 10.84 -5.20 7.14
C ALA A 139 10.74 -4.10 8.20
N ILE A 140 11.50 -4.20 9.30
CA ILE A 140 11.56 -3.18 10.35
C ILE A 140 12.06 -1.83 9.79
N ARG A 141 13.06 -1.83 8.89
CA ARG A 141 13.54 -0.61 8.24
C ARG A 141 12.43 0.04 7.43
N ILE A 142 11.77 -0.72 6.56
CA ILE A 142 10.66 -0.22 5.74
C ILE A 142 9.59 0.39 6.64
N MET A 143 9.10 -0.34 7.64
CA MET A 143 8.05 0.14 8.54
C MET A 143 8.44 1.41 9.32
N LYS A 144 9.65 1.44 9.88
CA LYS A 144 10.10 2.57 10.72
C LYS A 144 10.49 3.81 9.92
N GLU A 145 11.11 3.62 8.77
CA GLU A 145 11.64 4.73 7.99
C GLU A 145 10.59 5.35 7.07
N SER A 146 9.57 4.57 6.67
CA SER A 146 8.52 5.06 5.76
C SER A 146 7.12 5.17 6.38
N GLU A 147 6.88 4.56 7.55
CA GLU A 147 5.59 4.56 8.26
C GLU A 147 4.44 3.88 7.47
N VAL A 148 4.76 2.96 6.54
CA VAL A 148 3.74 2.16 5.84
C VAL A 148 3.02 1.21 6.79
N ASP A 149 1.84 0.74 6.40
CA ASP A 149 0.98 -0.09 7.25
C ASP A 149 1.32 -1.58 7.18
N ALA A 150 1.93 -2.05 6.07
CA ALA A 150 2.25 -3.46 5.83
C ALA A 150 3.37 -3.64 4.81
N VAL A 151 3.91 -4.85 4.71
CA VAL A 151 4.86 -5.25 3.67
C VAL A 151 4.31 -6.37 2.80
N LYS A 152 4.78 -6.47 1.53
CA LYS A 152 4.46 -7.57 0.62
C LYS A 152 5.71 -8.37 0.27
N LEU A 153 5.58 -9.70 0.20
CA LEU A 153 6.63 -10.65 -0.15
C LEU A 153 6.14 -11.61 -1.24
N GLU A 154 7.04 -11.95 -2.17
CA GLU A 154 6.79 -12.88 -3.27
C GLU A 154 7.33 -14.28 -2.96
N GLY A 155 6.47 -15.29 -3.06
CA GLY A 155 6.80 -16.69 -2.85
C GLY A 155 5.85 -17.39 -1.88
N GLY A 156 5.99 -18.70 -1.79
CA GLY A 156 5.21 -19.60 -0.94
C GLY A 156 6.08 -20.26 0.12
N SER A 157 6.09 -21.59 0.11
CA SER A 157 6.82 -22.41 1.10
C SER A 157 8.31 -22.12 1.18
N GLU A 158 8.92 -21.65 0.10
CA GLU A 158 10.36 -21.32 0.03
C GLU A 158 10.76 -20.09 0.86
N ILE A 159 9.81 -19.21 1.20
CA ILE A 159 10.05 -18.01 2.02
C ILE A 159 9.30 -18.04 3.36
N MET A 160 8.68 -19.16 3.70
CA MET A 160 7.75 -19.25 4.84
C MET A 160 8.41 -18.85 6.16
N GLU A 161 9.66 -19.25 6.42
CA GLU A 161 10.37 -18.85 7.64
C GLU A 161 10.53 -17.34 7.74
N SER A 162 10.81 -16.65 6.63
CA SER A 162 10.88 -15.19 6.59
C SER A 162 9.52 -14.55 6.88
N VAL A 163 8.45 -15.08 6.30
CA VAL A 163 7.07 -14.62 6.54
C VAL A 163 6.70 -14.76 8.02
N GLU A 164 6.87 -15.95 8.61
CA GLU A 164 6.56 -16.21 10.01
C GLU A 164 7.36 -15.31 10.96
N ARG A 165 8.65 -15.11 10.67
CA ARG A 165 9.52 -14.24 11.48
C ARG A 165 9.10 -12.78 11.42
N ILE A 166 8.72 -12.26 10.25
CA ILE A 166 8.21 -10.90 10.11
C ILE A 166 6.89 -10.75 10.86
N LEU A 167 5.95 -11.67 10.66
CA LEU A 167 4.65 -11.67 11.36
C LEU A 167 4.81 -11.72 12.88
N SER A 168 5.80 -12.47 13.40
CA SER A 168 6.07 -12.55 14.84
C SER A 168 6.51 -11.22 15.48
N THR A 169 6.93 -10.24 14.67
CA THR A 169 7.25 -8.87 15.13
C THR A 169 6.04 -7.94 15.20
N GLY A 170 4.86 -8.40 14.76
CA GLY A 170 3.65 -7.59 14.67
C GLY A 170 3.51 -6.83 13.35
N ILE A 171 4.39 -7.01 12.38
CA ILE A 171 4.31 -6.38 11.06
C ILE A 171 3.32 -7.18 10.19
N PRO A 172 2.25 -6.55 9.64
CA PRO A 172 1.32 -7.22 8.75
C PRO A 172 1.99 -7.59 7.42
N VAL A 173 1.72 -8.80 6.92
CA VAL A 173 2.29 -9.32 5.66
C VAL A 173 1.20 -9.63 4.66
N MET A 174 1.39 -9.16 3.42
CA MET A 174 0.65 -9.57 2.23
C MET A 174 1.51 -10.57 1.45
N GLY A 175 0.97 -11.75 1.12
CA GLY A 175 1.63 -12.72 0.24
C GLY A 175 1.48 -12.37 -1.23
N HIS A 176 2.31 -12.98 -2.10
CA HIS A 176 2.19 -12.86 -3.55
C HIS A 176 2.56 -14.17 -4.22
N LEU A 177 1.61 -14.77 -4.95
CA LEU A 177 1.74 -16.06 -5.62
C LEU A 177 1.38 -15.99 -7.11
N GLY A 178 1.77 -16.99 -7.86
CA GLY A 178 1.58 -17.09 -9.31
C GLY A 178 2.82 -16.64 -10.06
N LEU A 179 2.69 -15.69 -10.97
CA LEU A 179 3.86 -15.02 -11.54
C LEU A 179 4.40 -14.05 -10.48
N THR A 180 5.61 -14.30 -10.04
CA THR A 180 6.33 -13.44 -9.12
C THR A 180 7.47 -12.75 -9.89
N PRO A 181 7.39 -11.44 -10.20
CA PRO A 181 8.40 -10.73 -11.00
C PRO A 181 9.82 -10.86 -10.48
N GLN A 182 10.01 -10.96 -9.17
CA GLN A 182 11.33 -11.20 -8.56
C GLN A 182 11.93 -12.56 -8.92
N SER A 183 11.12 -13.50 -9.39
CA SER A 183 11.56 -14.81 -9.87
C SER A 183 11.68 -14.90 -11.40
N ILE A 184 11.71 -13.79 -12.13
CA ILE A 184 11.62 -13.75 -13.59
C ILE A 184 12.72 -14.54 -14.28
N HIS A 185 13.94 -14.53 -13.75
CA HIS A 185 15.04 -15.33 -14.32
C HIS A 185 14.86 -16.83 -14.12
N LYS A 186 14.20 -17.26 -13.02
CA LYS A 186 13.82 -18.66 -12.81
C LYS A 186 12.73 -19.10 -13.79
N PHE A 187 11.76 -18.22 -14.08
CA PHE A 187 10.69 -18.53 -15.01
C PHE A 187 11.08 -18.39 -16.48
N GLY A 188 12.03 -17.50 -16.79
CA GLY A 188 12.49 -17.23 -18.16
C GLY A 188 11.46 -16.51 -19.04
N THR A 189 10.25 -16.25 -18.54
CA THR A 189 9.16 -15.62 -19.28
C THR A 189 8.08 -15.07 -18.34
N TYR A 190 7.35 -14.06 -18.82
CA TYR A 190 6.14 -13.53 -18.16
C TYR A 190 4.86 -14.31 -18.54
N ALA A 191 4.94 -15.60 -18.87
CA ALA A 191 3.78 -16.43 -19.21
C ALA A 191 2.87 -16.68 -18.00
N VAL A 192 1.61 -17.03 -18.27
CA VAL A 192 0.63 -17.44 -17.24
C VAL A 192 1.16 -18.67 -16.51
N ARG A 193 1.18 -18.63 -15.18
CA ARG A 193 1.67 -19.68 -14.27
C ARG A 193 0.56 -20.64 -13.86
N ALA A 194 0.94 -21.74 -13.24
CA ALA A 194 0.04 -22.73 -12.64
C ALA A 194 -1.06 -23.23 -13.60
N LYS A 195 -0.68 -23.50 -14.86
CA LYS A 195 -1.57 -24.15 -15.84
C LYS A 195 -1.67 -25.66 -15.62
N GLU A 196 -0.56 -26.25 -15.21
CA GLU A 196 -0.48 -27.68 -14.91
C GLU A 196 -1.00 -27.94 -13.49
N GLU A 197 -1.71 -29.07 -13.31
CA GLU A 197 -2.40 -29.38 -12.04
C GLU A 197 -1.43 -29.48 -10.84
N ALA A 198 -0.21 -29.97 -11.05
CA ALA A 198 0.80 -30.03 -9.99
C ALA A 198 1.20 -28.63 -9.49
N GLU A 199 1.43 -27.68 -10.40
CA GLU A 199 1.74 -26.30 -10.04
C GLU A 199 0.52 -25.59 -9.42
N ALA A 200 -0.69 -25.90 -9.92
CA ALA A 200 -1.93 -25.37 -9.37
C ALA A 200 -2.19 -25.85 -7.93
N ASN A 201 -1.97 -27.12 -7.65
CA ASN A 201 -2.12 -27.67 -6.30
C ASN A 201 -1.08 -27.09 -5.35
N LYS A 202 0.20 -26.98 -5.78
CA LYS A 202 1.23 -26.29 -4.99
C LYS A 202 0.84 -24.85 -4.66
N LEU A 203 0.29 -24.10 -5.62
CA LEU A 203 -0.13 -22.72 -5.39
C LEU A 203 -1.25 -22.63 -4.34
N ILE A 204 -2.22 -23.55 -4.36
CA ILE A 204 -3.28 -23.62 -3.34
C ILE A 204 -2.69 -23.97 -1.97
N GLU A 205 -1.78 -24.94 -1.89
CA GLU A 205 -1.11 -25.30 -0.65
C GLU A 205 -0.30 -24.14 -0.08
N ASP A 206 0.46 -23.42 -0.91
CA ASP A 206 1.21 -22.24 -0.51
C ASP A 206 0.27 -21.11 -0.02
N ALA A 207 -0.86 -20.90 -0.70
CA ALA A 207 -1.84 -19.88 -0.28
C ALA A 207 -2.45 -20.20 1.10
N ILE A 208 -2.81 -21.46 1.33
CA ILE A 208 -3.32 -21.93 2.63
C ILE A 208 -2.23 -21.82 3.72
N ALA A 209 -0.98 -22.10 3.39
CA ALA A 209 0.13 -21.99 4.32
C ALA A 209 0.38 -20.52 4.72
N LEU A 210 0.36 -19.59 3.75
CA LEU A 210 0.48 -18.14 4.02
C LEU A 210 -0.67 -17.62 4.89
N GLU A 211 -1.91 -18.06 4.64
CA GLU A 211 -3.05 -17.72 5.51
C GLU A 211 -2.84 -18.24 6.93
N LYS A 212 -2.44 -19.51 7.09
CA LYS A 212 -2.17 -20.11 8.39
C LYS A 212 -1.04 -19.44 9.15
N ALA A 213 -0.01 -18.94 8.45
CA ALA A 213 1.07 -18.17 9.02
C ALA A 213 0.60 -16.82 9.56
N GLY A 214 -0.52 -16.28 9.04
CA GLY A 214 -1.12 -15.01 9.49
C GLY A 214 -1.04 -13.87 8.47
N CYS A 215 -0.75 -14.14 7.19
CA CYS A 215 -0.86 -13.13 6.15
C CYS A 215 -2.31 -12.59 6.10
N PHE A 216 -2.47 -11.28 5.90
CA PHE A 216 -3.79 -10.66 5.90
C PHE A 216 -4.47 -10.65 4.51
N ALA A 217 -3.70 -10.82 3.44
CA ALA A 217 -4.18 -10.90 2.05
C ALA A 217 -3.13 -11.57 1.17
N ILE A 218 -3.52 -12.01 -0.04
CA ILE A 218 -2.61 -12.60 -1.03
C ILE A 218 -2.89 -12.01 -2.41
N VAL A 219 -1.83 -11.54 -3.08
CA VAL A 219 -1.87 -11.20 -4.50
C VAL A 219 -1.75 -12.48 -5.33
N LEU A 220 -2.61 -12.60 -6.35
CA LEU A 220 -2.58 -13.69 -7.33
C LEU A 220 -2.30 -13.09 -8.72
N GLU A 221 -1.09 -13.35 -9.27
CA GLU A 221 -0.67 -12.76 -10.54
C GLU A 221 -0.59 -13.79 -11.66
N LYS A 222 -1.21 -13.44 -12.80
CA LYS A 222 -1.12 -14.17 -14.08
C LYS A 222 -1.29 -15.70 -13.94
N ILE A 223 -2.38 -16.10 -13.32
CA ILE A 223 -2.83 -17.48 -13.18
C ILE A 223 -4.19 -17.69 -13.89
N PRO A 224 -4.59 -18.92 -14.23
CA PRO A 224 -5.92 -19.18 -14.78
C PRO A 224 -7.04 -18.71 -13.85
N ALA A 225 -8.08 -18.07 -14.42
CA ALA A 225 -9.20 -17.53 -13.63
C ALA A 225 -9.94 -18.62 -12.82
N ALA A 226 -10.03 -19.84 -13.32
CA ALA A 226 -10.62 -20.97 -12.60
C ALA A 226 -9.79 -21.35 -11.36
N LEU A 227 -8.44 -21.27 -11.45
CA LEU A 227 -7.57 -21.51 -10.31
C LEU A 227 -7.68 -20.39 -9.28
N ALA A 228 -7.68 -19.12 -9.73
CA ALA A 228 -7.90 -17.98 -8.84
C ALA A 228 -9.21 -18.09 -8.05
N LYS A 229 -10.29 -18.58 -8.70
CA LYS A 229 -11.55 -18.89 -8.03
C LYS A 229 -11.38 -19.94 -6.92
N ARG A 230 -10.75 -21.09 -7.23
CA ARG A 230 -10.48 -22.16 -6.24
C ARG A 230 -9.69 -21.62 -5.04
N VAL A 231 -8.65 -20.81 -5.28
CA VAL A 231 -7.85 -20.19 -4.20
C VAL A 231 -8.69 -19.23 -3.36
N SER A 232 -9.44 -18.34 -4.00
CA SER A 232 -10.27 -17.34 -3.30
C SER A 232 -11.35 -17.97 -2.43
N GLU A 233 -11.94 -19.08 -2.88
CA GLU A 233 -12.94 -19.85 -2.14
C GLU A 233 -12.33 -20.67 -0.99
N ALA A 234 -11.06 -21.10 -1.13
CA ALA A 234 -10.36 -21.86 -0.10
C ALA A 234 -9.87 -21.02 1.07
N LEU A 235 -9.71 -19.71 0.88
CA LEU A 235 -9.13 -18.80 1.86
C LEU A 235 -10.22 -17.95 2.55
N LYS A 236 -9.97 -17.61 3.82
CA LYS A 236 -10.75 -16.64 4.59
C LYS A 236 -10.25 -15.21 4.38
N ILE A 237 -8.94 -15.04 4.14
CA ILE A 237 -8.31 -13.73 3.86
C ILE A 237 -8.58 -13.28 2.42
N PRO A 238 -8.55 -11.96 2.13
CA PRO A 238 -8.75 -11.43 0.78
C PRO A 238 -7.70 -11.90 -0.23
N THR A 239 -8.15 -12.17 -1.46
CA THR A 239 -7.29 -12.35 -2.63
C THR A 239 -7.39 -11.15 -3.56
N ILE A 240 -6.24 -10.65 -4.04
CA ILE A 240 -6.14 -9.51 -4.96
C ILE A 240 -5.57 -10.00 -6.28
N GLY A 241 -6.35 -9.88 -7.36
CA GLY A 241 -5.95 -10.39 -8.67
C GLY A 241 -5.23 -9.35 -9.52
N ILE A 242 -4.25 -9.80 -10.30
CA ILE A 242 -3.72 -9.11 -11.46
C ILE A 242 -3.49 -10.11 -12.59
N GLY A 243 -4.28 -10.04 -13.66
CA GLY A 243 -4.27 -11.06 -14.69
C GLY A 243 -4.72 -12.46 -14.20
N ALA A 244 -5.53 -12.51 -13.15
CA ALA A 244 -6.06 -13.74 -12.52
C ALA A 244 -7.59 -13.89 -12.71
N GLY A 245 -8.21 -13.04 -13.51
CA GLY A 245 -9.64 -13.05 -13.76
C GLY A 245 -10.49 -12.38 -12.67
N PRO A 246 -11.86 -12.45 -12.77
CA PRO A 246 -12.75 -11.64 -11.95
C PRO A 246 -13.10 -12.23 -10.58
N HIS A 247 -12.62 -13.42 -10.26
CA HIS A 247 -13.10 -14.17 -9.08
C HIS A 247 -12.35 -13.85 -7.79
N CYS A 248 -11.29 -13.05 -7.83
CA CYS A 248 -10.62 -12.54 -6.64
C CYS A 248 -11.50 -11.53 -5.90
N ASP A 249 -11.22 -11.32 -4.62
CA ASP A 249 -11.94 -10.37 -3.77
C ASP A 249 -11.60 -8.92 -4.13
N GLY A 250 -10.42 -8.68 -4.71
CA GLY A 250 -10.00 -7.39 -5.24
C GLY A 250 -9.17 -7.50 -6.50
N GLN A 251 -8.74 -6.35 -7.04
CA GLN A 251 -7.89 -6.24 -8.22
C GLN A 251 -6.82 -5.18 -8.00
N VAL A 252 -5.61 -5.41 -8.55
CA VAL A 252 -4.53 -4.42 -8.58
C VAL A 252 -4.06 -4.20 -10.02
N LEU A 253 -3.67 -2.96 -10.32
CA LEU A 253 -2.96 -2.59 -11.55
C LEU A 253 -1.78 -1.69 -11.22
N VAL A 254 -0.80 -1.64 -12.12
CA VAL A 254 0.23 -0.61 -12.11
C VAL A 254 -0.37 0.68 -12.65
N MET A 255 -0.30 1.76 -11.86
CA MET A 255 -0.94 3.04 -12.16
C MET A 255 -0.50 3.61 -13.52
N HIS A 256 0.80 3.56 -13.82
CA HIS A 256 1.35 4.06 -15.08
C HIS A 256 0.78 3.35 -16.31
N ASP A 257 0.55 2.04 -16.18
CA ASP A 257 -0.05 1.24 -17.26
C ASP A 257 -1.54 1.55 -17.41
N MET A 258 -2.27 1.61 -16.28
CA MET A 258 -3.71 1.90 -16.24
C MET A 258 -4.03 3.29 -16.81
N LEU A 259 -3.21 4.29 -16.50
CA LEU A 259 -3.38 5.66 -16.99
C LEU A 259 -2.80 5.88 -18.40
N GLY A 260 -2.19 4.85 -19.01
CA GLY A 260 -1.61 4.95 -20.36
C GLY A 260 -0.40 5.87 -20.45
N LEU A 261 0.40 6.00 -19.37
CA LEU A 261 1.68 6.67 -19.40
C LEU A 261 2.74 5.81 -20.12
N ASN A 262 2.66 4.48 -19.96
CA ASN A 262 3.50 3.51 -20.65
C ASN A 262 2.81 3.00 -21.92
N ASN A 263 3.25 3.46 -23.09
CA ASN A 263 2.68 3.07 -24.37
C ASN A 263 3.12 1.69 -24.88
N SER A 264 4.29 1.21 -24.44
CA SER A 264 4.89 -0.02 -24.95
C SER A 264 4.34 -1.29 -24.31
N PHE A 265 3.66 -1.18 -23.16
CA PHE A 265 3.12 -2.33 -22.40
C PHE A 265 1.61 -2.42 -22.52
N SER A 266 1.09 -3.46 -23.17
CA SER A 266 -0.34 -3.66 -23.37
C SER A 266 -0.74 -5.15 -23.27
N PRO A 267 -0.59 -5.78 -22.10
CA PRO A 267 -0.99 -7.16 -21.91
C PRO A 267 -2.52 -7.31 -21.92
N ARG A 268 -3.02 -8.52 -22.22
CA ARG A 268 -4.45 -8.81 -22.32
C ARG A 268 -5.27 -8.43 -21.07
N PHE A 269 -4.67 -8.48 -19.89
CA PHE A 269 -5.36 -8.21 -18.63
C PHE A 269 -5.45 -6.71 -18.31
N LEU A 270 -4.67 -5.87 -18.98
CA LEU A 270 -4.65 -4.44 -18.75
C LEU A 270 -5.83 -3.76 -19.44
N ARG A 271 -6.63 -3.02 -18.68
CA ARG A 271 -7.56 -2.03 -19.20
C ARG A 271 -6.98 -0.65 -18.96
N ARG A 272 -6.80 0.12 -20.03
CA ARG A 272 -6.45 1.54 -19.93
C ARG A 272 -7.70 2.37 -19.67
N TYR A 273 -7.61 3.29 -18.72
CA TYR A 273 -8.69 4.20 -18.34
C TYR A 273 -8.42 5.63 -18.84
N ALA A 274 -7.18 5.93 -19.24
CA ALA A 274 -6.75 7.19 -19.84
C ALA A 274 -5.63 6.95 -20.85
N ASN A 275 -5.23 8.01 -21.58
CA ASN A 275 -4.10 8.02 -22.50
C ASN A 275 -3.17 9.20 -22.17
N LEU A 276 -2.66 9.23 -20.94
CA LEU A 276 -1.87 10.36 -20.46
C LEU A 276 -0.54 10.55 -21.20
N HIS A 277 -0.03 9.52 -21.87
CA HIS A 277 1.15 9.68 -22.72
C HIS A 277 0.90 10.69 -23.85
N GLU A 278 -0.17 10.52 -24.62
CA GLU A 278 -0.50 11.41 -25.75
C GLU A 278 -0.89 12.80 -25.26
N GLU A 279 -1.65 12.89 -24.18
CA GLU A 279 -2.05 14.16 -23.59
C GLU A 279 -0.82 14.96 -23.11
N SER A 280 0.08 14.31 -22.37
CA SER A 280 1.32 14.93 -21.89
C SER A 280 2.24 15.32 -23.04
N LEU A 281 2.38 14.44 -24.05
CA LEU A 281 3.22 14.72 -25.22
C LEU A 281 2.72 15.96 -25.97
N ASN A 282 1.41 16.07 -26.18
CA ASN A 282 0.82 17.23 -26.88
C ASN A 282 0.95 18.51 -26.03
N ALA A 283 0.70 18.44 -24.73
CA ALA A 283 0.88 19.58 -23.84
C ALA A 283 2.32 20.11 -23.85
N ILE A 284 3.30 19.18 -23.77
CA ILE A 284 4.73 19.53 -23.82
C ILE A 284 5.11 20.11 -25.18
N ARG A 285 4.58 19.58 -26.29
CA ARG A 285 4.82 20.11 -27.64
C ARG A 285 4.28 21.52 -27.79
N ASN A 286 3.08 21.81 -27.29
CA ASN A 286 2.51 23.16 -27.30
C ASN A 286 3.40 24.12 -26.48
N TYR A 287 3.77 23.77 -25.27
CA TYR A 287 4.70 24.56 -24.46
C TYR A 287 6.01 24.86 -25.20
N VAL A 288 6.60 23.85 -25.84
CA VAL A 288 7.83 24.05 -26.65
C VAL A 288 7.61 25.01 -27.81
N ALA A 289 6.44 24.93 -28.48
CA ALA A 289 6.10 25.84 -29.59
C ALA A 289 5.92 27.28 -29.09
N ASP A 290 5.19 27.48 -28.01
CA ASP A 290 4.90 28.79 -27.43
C ASP A 290 6.19 29.48 -26.95
N VAL A 291 7.08 28.76 -26.26
CA VAL A 291 8.40 29.29 -25.87
C VAL A 291 9.22 29.71 -27.10
N LYS A 292 9.27 28.89 -28.16
CA LYS A 292 10.06 29.17 -29.36
C LYS A 292 9.49 30.28 -30.22
N SER A 293 8.17 30.52 -30.16
CA SER A 293 7.50 31.64 -30.86
C SER A 293 7.48 32.92 -30.04
N CYS A 294 7.99 32.92 -28.80
CA CYS A 294 7.87 34.02 -27.84
C CYS A 294 6.42 34.35 -27.45
N ASP A 295 5.50 33.40 -27.55
CA ASP A 295 4.13 33.56 -27.09
C ASP A 295 4.02 33.31 -25.58
N PHE A 296 4.91 32.48 -25.03
CA PHE A 296 5.05 32.23 -23.58
C PHE A 296 6.49 32.62 -23.12
N PRO A 297 6.66 33.39 -21.99
CA PRO A 297 5.61 34.06 -21.24
C PRO A 297 5.12 35.32 -21.95
N SER A 298 3.82 35.64 -21.85
CA SER A 298 3.25 36.90 -22.26
C SER A 298 3.36 37.95 -21.12
N GLU A 299 2.91 39.18 -21.39
CA GLU A 299 2.83 40.23 -20.33
C GLU A 299 1.95 39.84 -19.15
N LYS A 300 1.02 38.88 -19.33
CA LYS A 300 0.12 38.39 -18.26
C LYS A 300 0.81 37.42 -17.29
N GLU A 301 1.86 36.77 -17.73
CA GLU A 301 2.67 35.85 -16.91
C GLU A 301 3.96 36.52 -16.39
N ALA A 302 4.22 37.81 -16.77
CA ALA A 302 5.37 38.57 -16.30
C ALA A 302 5.08 39.28 -14.96
N TYR A 303 6.12 39.47 -14.14
CA TYR A 303 6.06 40.18 -12.86
C TYR A 303 6.72 41.55 -12.98
#